data_83f40e732de7b21e7f2657b9e24ee0a7
#
_entry.id   83f40e732de7b21e7f2657b9e24ee0a7
#
_cell.length_a   1.000
_cell.length_b   1.000
_cell.length_c   1.000
_cell.angle_alpha   90.00
_cell.angle_beta   90.00
_cell.angle_gamma   90.00
#
_symmetry.space_group_name_H-M   'P 1'
#
loop_
_entity.id
_entity.type
_entity.pdbx_description
1 polymer ?
#
loop_
_entity_poly.entity_id
_entity_poly.type
_entity_poly.pdbx_seq_one_letter_code
_entity_poly.pdbx_strand_id
1 'polypeptide(L)'
;MSGPLRRRAAALVVACVAVAACAIAAVAAPAEPVFPEPSARVVDAAGLLSPATRDHLEAVCAELDEKTGAQLAVALVPSIAPLDIEAYSVRLFERWGVGRKDRDDGALFVVARDERKVRIEVGYGLEGLLPDGRVGGILRGEVVPHLRRDDWDAGVTGAVETLAAIVAADHGDTLATLGGSARGGGEGDGRTARGKRRVPWILVILAVIIAVSLISRGGGPMGPGGRRRMYRRGIYWGGMGGGFGGGGFGGGGFGGFGGGASGGGGASSSF
;
A
#
# COMPACT_ATOMS: atom_id res chain seq x y z
N MET A 1 2.81 -72.39 30.47
CA MET A 1 3.43 -71.25 31.16
C MET A 1 3.75 -70.11 30.14
N SER A 2 2.78 -69.39 29.65
CA SER A 2 3.04 -68.33 28.65
C SER A 2 2.10 -67.09 28.76
N GLY A 3 1.33 -67.00 29.85
CA GLY A 3 0.32 -65.93 30.01
C GLY A 3 0.84 -64.54 30.42
N PRO A 4 1.66 -64.38 31.46
CA PRO A 4 1.99 -63.06 32.01
C PRO A 4 3.05 -62.31 31.20
N LEU A 5 4.00 -62.98 30.57
CA LEU A 5 5.05 -62.36 29.76
C LEU A 5 4.50 -61.77 28.46
N ARG A 6 3.58 -62.46 27.78
CA ARG A 6 2.92 -61.96 26.56
C ARG A 6 2.06 -60.74 26.85
N ARG A 7 1.37 -60.68 27.97
CA ARG A 7 0.56 -59.49 28.37
C ARG A 7 1.44 -58.27 28.67
N ARG A 8 2.60 -58.48 29.31
CA ARG A 8 3.56 -57.38 29.59
C ARG A 8 4.22 -56.87 28.31
N ALA A 9 4.57 -57.76 27.38
CA ALA A 9 5.12 -57.36 26.09
C ALA A 9 4.08 -56.58 25.25
N ALA A 10 2.81 -57.05 25.21
CA ALA A 10 1.75 -56.32 24.51
C ALA A 10 1.48 -54.93 25.13
N ALA A 11 1.50 -54.81 26.46
CA ALA A 11 1.32 -53.52 27.14
C ALA A 11 2.47 -52.53 26.82
N LEU A 12 3.73 -53.02 26.74
CA LEU A 12 4.88 -52.20 26.35
C LEU A 12 4.79 -51.70 24.90
N VAL A 13 4.35 -52.57 23.97
CA VAL A 13 4.17 -52.17 22.56
C VAL A 13 3.08 -51.11 22.44
N VAL A 14 1.94 -51.28 23.13
CA VAL A 14 0.88 -50.27 23.14
C VAL A 14 1.34 -48.94 23.72
N ALA A 15 2.11 -48.97 24.81
CA ALA A 15 2.67 -47.77 25.42
C ALA A 15 3.66 -47.07 24.48
N CYS A 16 4.53 -47.82 23.80
CA CYS A 16 5.45 -47.23 22.80
C CYS A 16 4.74 -46.62 21.60
N VAL A 17 3.68 -47.31 21.10
CA VAL A 17 2.85 -46.77 20.00
C VAL A 17 2.10 -45.51 20.43
N ALA A 18 1.57 -45.48 21.67
CA ALA A 18 0.91 -44.29 22.20
C ALA A 18 1.87 -43.09 22.37
N VAL A 19 3.10 -43.35 22.85
CA VAL A 19 4.14 -42.31 22.96
C VAL A 19 4.58 -41.82 21.59
N ALA A 20 4.76 -42.73 20.62
CA ALA A 20 5.10 -42.35 19.23
C ALA A 20 3.98 -41.54 18.56
N ALA A 21 2.71 -41.92 18.78
CA ALA A 21 1.55 -41.19 18.29
C ALA A 21 1.44 -39.76 18.91
N CYS A 22 1.71 -39.62 20.21
CA CYS A 22 1.79 -38.32 20.88
C CYS A 22 2.94 -37.46 20.34
N ALA A 23 4.10 -38.05 20.08
CA ALA A 23 5.26 -37.34 19.52
C ALA A 23 4.99 -36.85 18.10
N ILE A 24 4.28 -37.63 17.27
CA ILE A 24 3.88 -37.24 15.91
C ILE A 24 2.83 -36.12 15.94
N ALA A 25 1.89 -36.14 16.88
CA ALA A 25 0.87 -35.11 17.06
C ALA A 25 1.49 -33.75 17.51
N ALA A 26 2.57 -33.78 18.28
CA ALA A 26 3.26 -32.58 18.73
C ALA A 26 4.04 -31.84 17.61
N VAL A 27 4.37 -32.54 16.51
CA VAL A 27 5.08 -31.95 15.34
C VAL A 27 4.12 -31.31 14.36
N ALA A 28 2.81 -31.57 14.46
CA ALA A 28 1.79 -31.12 13.50
C ALA A 28 0.97 -29.90 13.95
N ALA A 29 1.41 -29.15 14.98
CA ALA A 29 0.78 -27.86 15.28
C ALA A 29 1.08 -26.91 14.12
N PRO A 30 0.08 -26.36 13.43
CA PRO A 30 0.33 -25.36 12.38
C PRO A 30 1.09 -24.21 13.01
N ALA A 31 2.21 -23.83 12.39
CA ALA A 31 2.95 -22.66 12.82
C ALA A 31 2.02 -21.44 12.74
N GLU A 32 1.88 -20.69 13.83
CA GLU A 32 1.13 -19.43 13.79
C GLU A 32 1.93 -18.39 13.03
N PRO A 33 1.28 -17.53 12.21
CA PRO A 33 1.96 -16.47 11.51
C PRO A 33 2.53 -15.46 12.51
N VAL A 34 3.75 -15.02 12.27
CA VAL A 34 4.39 -14.00 13.11
C VAL A 34 4.01 -12.61 12.57
N PHE A 35 3.32 -11.84 13.39
CA PHE A 35 3.02 -10.44 13.08
C PHE A 35 3.97 -9.54 13.87
N PRO A 36 4.72 -8.63 13.20
CA PRO A 36 5.54 -7.66 13.90
C PRO A 36 4.65 -6.65 14.66
N GLU A 37 5.17 -6.13 15.76
CA GLU A 37 4.47 -5.06 16.50
C GLU A 37 4.65 -3.71 15.80
N PRO A 38 3.62 -2.83 15.81
CA PRO A 38 3.66 -1.52 15.15
C PRO A 38 4.49 -0.52 15.97
N SER A 39 5.80 -0.67 15.98
CA SER A 39 6.72 0.23 16.70
C SER A 39 6.93 1.58 16.03
N ALA A 40 6.63 1.67 14.74
CA ALA A 40 6.73 2.84 13.89
C ALA A 40 5.74 2.68 12.71
N ARG A 41 5.63 3.69 11.85
CA ARG A 41 4.86 3.58 10.60
C ARG A 41 5.55 2.67 9.59
N VAL A 42 6.88 2.60 9.65
CA VAL A 42 7.73 1.74 8.80
C VAL A 42 8.40 0.69 9.66
N VAL A 43 7.93 -0.55 9.59
CA VAL A 43 8.46 -1.69 10.34
C VAL A 43 9.19 -2.63 9.38
N ASP A 44 10.50 -2.63 9.44
CA ASP A 44 11.37 -3.52 8.66
C ASP A 44 11.89 -4.67 9.51
N ALA A 45 11.05 -5.68 9.71
CA ALA A 45 11.42 -6.90 10.44
C ALA A 45 12.32 -7.83 9.61
N ALA A 46 12.39 -7.63 8.30
CA ALA A 46 13.22 -8.43 7.39
C ALA A 46 14.64 -7.85 7.19
N GLY A 47 14.88 -6.61 7.64
CA GLY A 47 16.19 -5.94 7.51
C GLY A 47 16.56 -5.65 6.05
N LEU A 48 15.58 -5.24 5.23
CA LEU A 48 15.77 -5.05 3.79
C LEU A 48 16.09 -3.60 3.41
N LEU A 49 15.70 -2.65 4.26
CA LEU A 49 15.87 -1.22 3.99
C LEU A 49 17.15 -0.68 4.61
N SER A 50 17.78 0.24 3.92
CA SER A 50 18.82 1.06 4.52
C SER A 50 18.22 1.96 5.64
N PRO A 51 19.01 2.31 6.68
CA PRO A 51 18.53 3.23 7.71
C PRO A 51 18.03 4.56 7.15
N ALA A 52 18.72 5.13 6.16
CA ALA A 52 18.35 6.38 5.52
C ALA A 52 16.99 6.29 4.80
N THR A 53 16.74 5.19 4.08
CA THR A 53 15.46 4.95 3.43
C THR A 53 14.33 4.80 4.45
N ARG A 54 14.55 4.03 5.52
CA ARG A 54 13.56 3.87 6.57
C ARG A 54 13.19 5.20 7.23
N ASP A 55 14.18 6.02 7.58
CA ASP A 55 13.97 7.34 8.19
C ASP A 55 13.22 8.29 7.23
N HIS A 56 13.57 8.25 5.93
CA HIS A 56 12.85 9.01 4.91
C HIS A 56 11.39 8.58 4.78
N LEU A 57 11.13 7.29 4.68
CA LEU A 57 9.76 6.76 4.56
C LEU A 57 8.91 7.04 5.81
N GLU A 58 9.52 6.95 7.00
CA GLU A 58 8.83 7.35 8.24
C GLU A 58 8.43 8.81 8.21
N ALA A 59 9.31 9.70 7.72
CA ALA A 59 9.01 11.12 7.56
C ALA A 59 7.89 11.37 6.53
N VAL A 60 7.89 10.66 5.41
CA VAL A 60 6.81 10.74 4.40
C VAL A 60 5.47 10.33 4.97
N CYS A 61 5.43 9.19 5.67
CA CYS A 61 4.19 8.68 6.28
C CYS A 61 3.70 9.60 7.42
N ALA A 62 4.63 10.18 8.19
CA ALA A 62 4.29 11.12 9.26
C ALA A 62 3.72 12.43 8.70
N GLU A 63 4.34 13.00 7.66
CA GLU A 63 3.86 14.22 7.01
C GLU A 63 2.48 14.01 6.35
N LEU A 64 2.26 12.83 5.75
CA LEU A 64 0.95 12.48 5.19
C LEU A 64 -0.14 12.48 6.26
N ASP A 65 0.10 11.78 7.38
CA ASP A 65 -0.84 11.70 8.51
C ASP A 65 -1.11 13.10 9.10
N GLU A 66 -0.07 13.93 9.29
CA GLU A 66 -0.22 15.28 9.82
C GLU A 66 -1.07 16.18 8.92
N LYS A 67 -0.87 16.12 7.59
CA LYS A 67 -1.56 17.00 6.65
C LYS A 67 -2.95 16.54 6.27
N THR A 68 -3.15 15.24 6.11
CA THR A 68 -4.41 14.69 5.59
C THR A 68 -5.19 13.90 6.63
N GLY A 69 -4.50 13.40 7.64
CA GLY A 69 -4.98 12.44 8.61
C GLY A 69 -5.09 11.02 8.06
N ALA A 70 -4.79 10.78 6.78
CA ALA A 70 -4.72 9.45 6.23
C ALA A 70 -3.44 8.74 6.70
N GLN A 71 -3.54 7.47 7.03
CA GLN A 71 -2.45 6.71 7.61
C GLN A 71 -1.87 5.70 6.61
N LEU A 72 -0.58 5.83 6.33
CA LEU A 72 0.16 4.87 5.52
C LEU A 72 1.15 4.12 6.40
N ALA A 73 1.04 2.80 6.38
CA ALA A 73 1.91 1.89 7.11
C ALA A 73 2.70 1.00 6.16
N VAL A 74 3.91 0.63 6.56
CA VAL A 74 4.82 -0.21 5.77
C VAL A 74 5.32 -1.35 6.64
N ALA A 75 5.20 -2.59 6.16
CA ALA A 75 5.69 -3.78 6.82
C ALA A 75 6.54 -4.63 5.87
N LEU A 76 7.81 -4.77 6.17
CA LEU A 76 8.68 -5.74 5.50
C LEU A 76 8.93 -6.90 6.45
N VAL A 77 8.47 -8.10 6.06
CA VAL A 77 8.54 -9.29 6.90
C VAL A 77 9.39 -10.39 6.25
N PRO A 78 10.10 -11.20 7.06
CA PRO A 78 10.86 -12.32 6.52
C PRO A 78 9.96 -13.33 5.81
N SER A 79 8.86 -13.74 6.45
CA SER A 79 7.90 -14.71 5.94
C SER A 79 6.50 -14.44 6.46
N ILE A 80 5.51 -14.84 5.68
CA ILE A 80 4.08 -14.78 5.99
C ILE A 80 3.47 -16.16 6.27
N ALA A 81 4.29 -17.22 6.17
CA ALA A 81 3.82 -18.58 6.37
C ALA A 81 3.15 -18.77 7.74
N PRO A 82 2.07 -19.55 7.82
CA PRO A 82 1.46 -20.39 6.78
C PRO A 82 0.37 -19.70 5.94
N LEU A 83 0.25 -18.37 6.02
CA LEU A 83 -0.81 -17.62 5.32
C LEU A 83 -0.38 -17.25 3.88
N ASP A 84 -1.38 -16.96 3.05
CA ASP A 84 -1.16 -16.19 1.83
C ASP A 84 -1.00 -14.69 2.13
N ILE A 85 -0.53 -13.93 1.14
CA ILE A 85 -0.23 -12.50 1.33
C ILE A 85 -1.53 -11.71 1.59
N GLU A 86 -2.64 -12.13 1.02
CA GLU A 86 -3.95 -11.54 1.17
C GLU A 86 -4.44 -11.67 2.62
N ALA A 87 -4.52 -12.90 3.13
CA ALA A 87 -4.96 -13.15 4.50
C ALA A 87 -4.02 -12.55 5.55
N TYR A 88 -2.71 -12.56 5.27
CA TYR A 88 -1.72 -11.96 6.15
C TYR A 88 -1.90 -10.44 6.24
N SER A 89 -2.02 -9.76 5.08
CA SER A 89 -2.13 -8.29 5.03
C SER A 89 -3.41 -7.78 5.70
N VAL A 90 -4.56 -8.43 5.48
CA VAL A 90 -5.82 -8.08 6.15
C VAL A 90 -5.66 -8.20 7.66
N ARG A 91 -5.13 -9.33 8.16
CA ARG A 91 -4.94 -9.54 9.61
C ARG A 91 -3.94 -8.57 10.21
N LEU A 92 -2.86 -8.24 9.48
CA LEU A 92 -1.87 -7.27 9.93
C LEU A 92 -2.47 -5.86 9.97
N PHE A 93 -3.25 -5.49 8.95
CA PHE A 93 -3.97 -4.22 8.88
C PHE A 93 -4.90 -4.04 10.07
N GLU A 94 -5.73 -5.04 10.36
CA GLU A 94 -6.64 -5.06 11.50
C GLU A 94 -5.89 -5.02 12.84
N ARG A 95 -4.82 -5.83 12.98
CA ARG A 95 -4.03 -5.90 14.21
C ARG A 95 -3.32 -4.59 14.52
N TRP A 96 -2.82 -3.92 13.49
CA TRP A 96 -2.20 -2.61 13.64
C TRP A 96 -3.23 -1.49 13.76
N GLY A 97 -4.46 -1.71 13.27
CA GLY A 97 -5.52 -0.72 13.25
C GLY A 97 -5.19 0.46 12.35
N VAL A 98 -4.65 0.18 11.15
CA VAL A 98 -4.19 1.22 10.21
C VAL A 98 -5.36 2.05 9.71
N GLY A 99 -5.24 3.39 9.79
CA GLY A 99 -6.32 4.31 9.46
C GLY A 99 -7.16 4.71 10.67
N ARG A 100 -7.96 5.76 10.53
CA ARG A 100 -8.86 6.22 11.57
C ARG A 100 -10.16 5.44 11.54
N LYS A 101 -10.64 5.03 12.71
CA LYS A 101 -11.84 4.18 12.88
C LYS A 101 -13.13 4.77 12.30
N ASP A 102 -13.21 6.09 12.22
CA ASP A 102 -14.39 6.82 11.71
C ASP A 102 -14.30 7.12 10.21
N ARG A 103 -13.16 6.90 9.58
CA ARG A 103 -12.89 7.25 8.19
C ARG A 103 -12.34 6.10 7.36
N ASP A 104 -11.77 5.08 7.99
CA ASP A 104 -11.11 3.93 7.34
C ASP A 104 -10.07 4.36 6.28
N ASP A 105 -9.39 5.49 6.53
CA ASP A 105 -8.48 6.16 5.63
C ASP A 105 -7.02 5.67 5.77
N GLY A 106 -6.88 4.37 5.90
CA GLY A 106 -5.60 3.69 6.03
C GLY A 106 -5.16 2.97 4.76
N ALA A 107 -3.83 2.85 4.55
CA ALA A 107 -3.25 1.94 3.59
C ALA A 107 -2.03 1.23 4.20
N LEU A 108 -1.85 -0.05 3.88
CA LEU A 108 -0.74 -0.87 4.38
C LEU A 108 0.01 -1.49 3.20
N PHE A 109 1.30 -1.19 3.10
CA PHE A 109 2.20 -1.82 2.15
C PHE A 109 2.96 -2.96 2.82
N VAL A 110 2.82 -4.18 2.31
CA VAL A 110 3.43 -5.39 2.86
C VAL A 110 4.38 -6.02 1.84
N VAL A 111 5.59 -6.32 2.27
CA VAL A 111 6.56 -7.12 1.50
C VAL A 111 6.91 -8.39 2.29
N ALA A 112 6.71 -9.54 1.69
CA ALA A 112 7.10 -10.85 2.19
C ALA A 112 8.34 -11.32 1.41
N ARG A 113 9.50 -11.30 2.08
CA ARG A 113 10.80 -11.56 1.43
C ARG A 113 10.89 -12.99 0.90
N ASP A 114 10.62 -13.98 1.75
CA ASP A 114 10.88 -15.39 1.43
C ASP A 114 9.89 -15.92 0.39
N GLU A 115 8.62 -15.45 0.43
CA GLU A 115 7.60 -15.80 -0.54
C GLU A 115 7.69 -14.95 -1.82
N ARG A 116 8.54 -13.93 -1.85
CA ARG A 116 8.68 -12.97 -2.95
C ARG A 116 7.34 -12.39 -3.38
N LYS A 117 6.57 -11.94 -2.40
CA LYS A 117 5.24 -11.36 -2.61
C LYS A 117 5.17 -9.96 -2.02
N VAL A 118 4.38 -9.13 -2.69
CA VAL A 118 4.09 -7.77 -2.24
C VAL A 118 2.58 -7.50 -2.35
N ARG A 119 2.04 -6.75 -1.41
CA ARG A 119 0.65 -6.33 -1.39
C ARG A 119 0.50 -4.92 -0.86
N ILE A 120 -0.46 -4.20 -1.41
CA ILE A 120 -0.99 -2.98 -0.83
C ILE A 120 -2.44 -3.28 -0.42
N GLU A 121 -2.70 -3.19 0.87
CA GLU A 121 -4.04 -3.27 1.45
C GLU A 121 -4.58 -1.87 1.63
N VAL A 122 -5.85 -1.64 1.25
CA VAL A 122 -6.47 -0.32 1.25
C VAL A 122 -7.72 -0.34 2.12
N GLY A 123 -7.82 0.62 3.04
CA GLY A 123 -9.01 0.83 3.85
C GLY A 123 -10.18 1.40 3.04
N TYR A 124 -11.40 1.16 3.49
CA TYR A 124 -12.63 1.56 2.78
C TYR A 124 -12.66 3.04 2.39
N GLY A 125 -12.14 3.93 3.26
CA GLY A 125 -12.12 5.37 3.00
C GLY A 125 -11.24 5.79 1.83
N LEU A 126 -10.26 4.97 1.47
CA LEU A 126 -9.33 5.24 0.35
C LEU A 126 -9.65 4.45 -0.93
N GLU A 127 -10.62 3.51 -0.93
CA GLU A 127 -10.92 2.68 -2.12
C GLU A 127 -11.34 3.52 -3.34
N GLY A 128 -12.06 4.61 -3.13
CA GLY A 128 -12.44 5.52 -4.21
C GLY A 128 -11.24 6.19 -4.88
N LEU A 129 -10.16 6.40 -4.14
CA LEU A 129 -8.93 7.04 -4.59
C LEU A 129 -7.90 6.03 -5.09
N LEU A 130 -7.79 4.89 -4.40
CA LEU A 130 -6.86 3.80 -4.63
C LEU A 130 -7.59 2.48 -4.97
N PRO A 131 -8.36 2.43 -6.06
CA PRO A 131 -9.00 1.19 -6.46
C PRO A 131 -7.94 0.13 -6.86
N ASP A 132 -8.29 -1.15 -6.76
CA ASP A 132 -7.41 -2.30 -7.02
C ASP A 132 -6.61 -2.19 -8.32
N GLY A 133 -7.26 -1.71 -9.38
CA GLY A 133 -6.62 -1.53 -10.70
C GLY A 133 -5.48 -0.51 -10.67
N ARG A 134 -5.64 0.59 -9.92
CA ARG A 134 -4.62 1.63 -9.74
C ARG A 134 -3.47 1.11 -8.89
N VAL A 135 -3.80 0.49 -7.77
CA VAL A 135 -2.82 -0.13 -6.84
C VAL A 135 -2.01 -1.21 -7.56
N GLY A 136 -2.68 -2.09 -8.31
CA GLY A 136 -2.03 -3.09 -9.13
C GLY A 136 -1.13 -2.49 -10.23
N GLY A 137 -1.49 -1.32 -10.77
CA GLY A 137 -0.65 -0.55 -11.70
C GLY A 137 0.65 -0.08 -11.05
N ILE A 138 0.57 0.48 -9.84
CA ILE A 138 1.73 0.93 -9.04
C ILE A 138 2.66 -0.27 -8.76
N LEU A 139 2.10 -1.37 -8.27
CA LEU A 139 2.90 -2.57 -7.98
C LEU A 139 3.66 -3.05 -9.21
N ARG A 140 3.01 -3.21 -10.35
CA ARG A 140 3.63 -3.72 -11.58
C ARG A 140 4.61 -2.73 -12.22
N GLY A 141 4.33 -1.44 -12.14
CA GLY A 141 5.13 -0.40 -12.82
C GLY A 141 6.33 0.07 -12.01
N GLU A 142 6.16 0.24 -10.71
CA GLU A 142 7.12 0.93 -9.85
C GLU A 142 7.80 0.03 -8.82
N VAL A 143 7.11 -1.02 -8.37
CA VAL A 143 7.61 -1.85 -7.27
C VAL A 143 8.29 -3.11 -7.76
N VAL A 144 7.55 -3.97 -8.46
CA VAL A 144 8.01 -5.29 -8.90
C VAL A 144 9.31 -5.26 -9.70
N PRO A 145 9.54 -4.30 -10.63
CA PRO A 145 10.80 -4.24 -11.38
C PRO A 145 12.04 -4.04 -10.50
N HIS A 146 11.89 -3.30 -9.37
CA HIS A 146 12.96 -3.08 -8.40
C HIS A 146 13.16 -4.32 -7.51
N LEU A 147 12.07 -4.84 -6.94
CA LEU A 147 12.13 -6.01 -6.04
C LEU A 147 12.70 -7.26 -6.74
N ARG A 148 12.48 -7.43 -8.04
CA ARG A 148 13.10 -8.51 -8.83
C ARG A 148 14.62 -8.43 -8.90
N ARG A 149 15.18 -7.25 -8.72
CA ARG A 149 16.64 -7.00 -8.69
C ARG A 149 17.17 -6.89 -7.28
N ASP A 150 16.34 -7.21 -6.28
CA ASP A 150 16.61 -7.03 -4.86
C ASP A 150 16.95 -5.56 -4.48
N ASP A 151 16.47 -4.60 -5.28
CA ASP A 151 16.57 -3.17 -5.04
C ASP A 151 15.39 -2.73 -4.15
N TRP A 152 15.49 -3.11 -2.88
CA TRP A 152 14.42 -2.93 -1.88
C TRP A 152 14.15 -1.46 -1.59
N ASP A 153 15.23 -0.67 -1.43
CA ASP A 153 15.12 0.76 -1.14
C ASP A 153 14.33 1.49 -2.22
N ALA A 154 14.68 1.31 -3.50
CA ALA A 154 13.99 1.97 -4.59
C ALA A 154 12.55 1.48 -4.78
N GLY A 155 12.32 0.17 -4.65
CA GLY A 155 10.99 -0.42 -4.83
C GLY A 155 10.00 0.03 -3.76
N VAL A 156 10.42 0.04 -2.50
CA VAL A 156 9.59 0.46 -1.37
C VAL A 156 9.37 1.98 -1.40
N THR A 157 10.43 2.75 -1.65
CA THR A 157 10.33 4.22 -1.75
C THR A 157 9.36 4.63 -2.86
N GLY A 158 9.49 4.07 -4.07
CA GLY A 158 8.58 4.37 -5.17
C GLY A 158 7.11 4.11 -4.83
N ALA A 159 6.81 2.98 -4.18
CA ALA A 159 5.44 2.67 -3.74
C ALA A 159 4.91 3.70 -2.75
N VAL A 160 5.66 3.95 -1.67
CA VAL A 160 5.23 4.80 -0.56
C VAL A 160 5.07 6.25 -1.02
N GLU A 161 6.04 6.77 -1.77
CA GLU A 161 5.98 8.14 -2.30
C GLU A 161 4.81 8.32 -3.26
N THR A 162 4.56 7.34 -4.15
CA THR A 162 3.44 7.40 -5.10
C THR A 162 2.10 7.35 -4.37
N LEU A 163 1.92 6.44 -3.40
CA LEU A 163 0.71 6.37 -2.59
C LEU A 163 0.48 7.66 -1.81
N ALA A 164 1.51 8.14 -1.14
CA ALA A 164 1.45 9.38 -0.34
C ALA A 164 1.12 10.60 -1.21
N ALA A 165 1.74 10.72 -2.40
CA ALA A 165 1.44 11.80 -3.33
C ALA A 165 0.00 11.79 -3.83
N ILE A 166 -0.55 10.60 -4.12
CA ILE A 166 -1.94 10.46 -4.56
C ILE A 166 -2.91 10.91 -3.47
N VAL A 167 -2.69 10.46 -2.23
CA VAL A 167 -3.55 10.80 -1.10
C VAL A 167 -3.45 12.28 -0.74
N ALA A 168 -2.25 12.83 -0.70
CA ALA A 168 -2.04 14.26 -0.43
C ALA A 168 -2.72 15.14 -1.49
N ALA A 169 -2.58 14.80 -2.77
CA ALA A 169 -3.19 15.55 -3.88
C ALA A 169 -4.73 15.56 -3.82
N ASP A 170 -5.37 14.48 -3.37
CA ASP A 170 -6.83 14.42 -3.18
C ASP A 170 -7.30 15.39 -2.08
N HIS A 171 -6.48 15.61 -1.06
CA HIS A 171 -6.73 16.58 0.00
C HIS A 171 -6.31 18.02 -0.37
N GLY A 172 -5.78 18.23 -1.58
CA GLY A 172 -5.28 19.54 -2.03
C GLY A 172 -3.93 19.92 -1.44
N ASP A 173 -3.22 18.98 -0.85
CA ASP A 173 -1.92 19.15 -0.20
C ASP A 173 -0.76 18.63 -1.04
N THR A 174 0.43 19.10 -0.72
CA THR A 174 1.71 18.59 -1.24
C THR A 174 2.64 18.26 -0.09
N LEU A 175 3.37 17.15 -0.20
CA LEU A 175 4.32 16.72 0.82
C LEU A 175 5.70 17.34 0.53
N ALA A 176 6.27 18.00 1.52
CA ALA A 176 7.59 18.63 1.41
C ALA A 176 8.71 17.58 1.31
N THR A 177 8.51 16.43 2.00
CA THR A 177 9.42 15.29 1.98
C THR A 177 9.62 14.71 0.58
N LEU A 178 8.59 14.73 -0.29
CA LEU A 178 8.68 14.26 -1.68
C LEU A 178 9.53 15.20 -2.56
N GLY A 179 9.60 16.50 -2.22
CA GLY A 179 10.43 17.49 -2.93
C GLY A 179 11.91 17.43 -2.53
N GLY A 180 12.25 16.78 -1.43
CA GLY A 180 13.61 16.65 -0.90
C GLY A 180 14.42 15.53 -1.57
N SER A 181 13.80 14.48 -2.03
CA SER A 181 14.46 13.31 -2.63
C SER A 181 15.16 13.62 -3.96
N ALA A 182 14.74 14.70 -4.65
CA ALA A 182 15.40 15.18 -5.89
C ALA A 182 16.73 15.91 -5.64
N ARG A 183 17.12 16.18 -4.38
CA ARG A 183 18.33 16.95 -4.04
C ARG A 183 19.45 16.16 -3.36
N GLY A 184 19.24 14.89 -3.03
CA GLY A 184 20.18 14.07 -2.24
C GLY A 184 20.96 13.03 -3.04
N GLY A 185 21.28 13.25 -4.30
CA GLY A 185 22.06 12.29 -5.09
C GLY A 185 22.88 12.94 -6.18
N GLY A 186 24.13 13.35 -5.86
CA GLY A 186 25.11 13.60 -6.91
C GLY A 186 25.65 15.04 -7.01
N GLU A 187 26.49 15.41 -6.07
CA GLU A 187 27.56 16.36 -6.35
C GLU A 187 28.61 15.63 -7.22
N GLY A 188 28.44 15.74 -8.52
CA GLY A 188 29.27 15.09 -9.53
C GLY A 188 29.19 15.82 -10.85
N ASP A 189 30.16 16.73 -11.03
CA ASP A 189 30.75 17.18 -12.28
C ASP A 189 29.82 17.77 -13.37
N GLY A 190 29.93 19.10 -13.49
CA GLY A 190 29.30 19.89 -14.55
C GLY A 190 29.81 19.51 -15.95
N ARG A 191 29.03 18.70 -16.65
CA ARG A 191 29.07 18.62 -18.10
C ARG A 191 27.68 18.83 -18.68
N THR A 192 27.53 19.96 -19.33
CA THR A 192 26.35 20.40 -20.08
C THR A 192 25.82 19.30 -20.99
N ALA A 193 24.84 18.54 -20.55
CA ALA A 193 24.03 17.70 -21.43
C ALA A 193 22.85 18.52 -21.95
N ARG A 194 22.94 18.90 -23.23
CA ARG A 194 21.92 19.56 -24.03
C ARG A 194 20.62 18.79 -23.96
N GLY A 195 19.70 19.22 -23.11
CA GLY A 195 18.43 18.57 -22.85
C GLY A 195 17.60 18.44 -24.13
N LYS A 196 17.38 17.22 -24.59
CA LYS A 196 16.28 16.90 -25.50
C LYS A 196 14.97 17.23 -24.76
N ARG A 197 14.32 18.31 -25.16
CA ARG A 197 12.95 18.65 -24.72
C ARG A 197 12.06 17.48 -25.08
N ARG A 198 11.72 16.66 -24.10
CA ARG A 198 10.64 15.67 -24.24
C ARG A 198 9.35 16.48 -24.31
N VAL A 199 8.80 16.63 -25.51
CA VAL A 199 7.45 17.20 -25.69
C VAL A 199 6.52 16.28 -24.89
N PRO A 200 5.79 16.79 -23.86
CA PRO A 200 4.88 15.95 -23.11
C PRO A 200 3.87 15.34 -24.07
N TRP A 201 3.76 14.04 -24.09
CA TRP A 201 2.90 13.26 -25.00
C TRP A 201 1.45 13.74 -25.00
N ILE A 202 1.00 14.38 -23.90
CA ILE A 202 -0.29 15.08 -23.79
C ILE A 202 -0.44 16.18 -24.84
N LEU A 203 0.63 16.94 -25.14
CA LEU A 203 0.57 17.97 -26.18
C LEU A 203 0.48 17.38 -27.57
N VAL A 204 1.04 16.19 -27.78
CA VAL A 204 0.92 15.45 -29.05
C VAL A 204 -0.52 14.95 -29.21
N ILE A 205 -1.14 14.38 -28.18
CA ILE A 205 -2.55 13.96 -28.20
C ILE A 205 -3.47 15.16 -28.42
N LEU A 206 -3.24 16.26 -27.73
CA LEU A 206 -4.02 17.48 -27.90
C LEU A 206 -3.92 18.02 -29.34
N ALA A 207 -2.73 18.02 -29.92
CA ALA A 207 -2.50 18.43 -31.31
C ALA A 207 -3.24 17.50 -32.30
N VAL A 208 -3.23 16.19 -32.07
CA VAL A 208 -3.96 15.21 -32.89
C VAL A 208 -5.49 15.42 -32.77
N ILE A 209 -6.01 15.65 -31.57
CA ILE A 209 -7.45 15.93 -31.35
C ILE A 209 -7.86 17.21 -32.08
N ILE A 210 -7.03 18.27 -31.99
CA ILE A 210 -7.29 19.54 -32.70
C ILE A 210 -7.24 19.34 -34.21
N ALA A 211 -6.25 18.61 -34.74
CA ALA A 211 -6.14 18.33 -36.16
C ALA A 211 -7.33 17.52 -36.69
N VAL A 212 -7.77 16.49 -35.97
CA VAL A 212 -8.96 15.70 -36.30
C VAL A 212 -10.22 16.57 -36.25
N SER A 213 -10.34 17.45 -35.26
CA SER A 213 -11.48 18.38 -35.13
C SER A 213 -11.54 19.42 -36.26
N LEU A 214 -10.39 19.86 -36.77
CA LEU A 214 -10.32 20.80 -37.91
C LEU A 214 -10.66 20.10 -39.24
N ILE A 215 -10.23 18.85 -39.42
CA ILE A 215 -10.56 18.03 -40.60
C ILE A 215 -12.06 17.68 -40.63
N SER A 216 -12.67 17.43 -39.45
CA SER A 216 -14.09 17.12 -39.33
C SER A 216 -15.01 18.34 -39.52
N ARG A 217 -14.49 19.55 -39.55
CA ARG A 217 -15.26 20.79 -39.78
C ARG A 217 -15.42 21.20 -41.24
N GLY A 218 -14.85 20.42 -42.14
CA GLY A 218 -14.98 20.67 -43.59
C GLY A 218 -16.05 19.78 -44.25
N GLY A 219 -17.28 20.22 -44.26
CA GLY A 219 -18.26 19.66 -45.21
C GLY A 219 -19.63 19.30 -44.70
N GLY A 220 -20.61 20.12 -45.00
CA GLY A 220 -21.94 19.64 -45.17
C GLY A 220 -23.06 20.55 -44.70
N PRO A 221 -24.14 20.66 -45.48
CA PRO A 221 -25.02 21.84 -45.46
C PRO A 221 -26.22 21.72 -44.52
N MET A 222 -26.69 22.87 -44.18
CA MET A 222 -27.95 23.27 -43.56
C MET A 222 -29.14 22.34 -43.80
N GLY A 223 -29.86 22.03 -42.72
CA GLY A 223 -31.26 21.63 -42.74
C GLY A 223 -31.95 22.07 -41.44
N PRO A 224 -33.13 22.69 -41.48
CA PRO A 224 -33.73 23.38 -40.35
C PRO A 224 -34.80 22.54 -39.62
N GLY A 225 -34.88 22.73 -38.32
CA GLY A 225 -36.16 22.47 -37.63
C GLY A 225 -36.12 21.56 -36.43
N GLY A 226 -36.54 22.06 -35.26
CA GLY A 226 -37.10 21.19 -34.24
C GLY A 226 -36.80 21.57 -32.78
N ARG A 227 -37.42 22.62 -32.31
CA ARG A 227 -38.03 22.82 -30.97
C ARG A 227 -37.57 22.02 -29.74
N ARG A 228 -37.04 22.79 -28.77
CA ARG A 228 -37.39 22.84 -27.33
C ARG A 228 -37.55 21.53 -26.56
N ARG A 229 -36.70 21.34 -25.53
CA ARG A 229 -37.21 21.22 -24.16
C ARG A 229 -36.12 21.53 -23.11
N MET A 230 -36.48 22.54 -22.33
CA MET A 230 -35.83 22.99 -21.12
C MET A 230 -36.17 22.01 -20.00
N TYR A 231 -35.17 21.52 -19.25
CA TYR A 231 -35.37 21.02 -17.90
C TYR A 231 -34.38 21.71 -16.97
N ARG A 232 -34.94 22.64 -16.23
CA ARG A 232 -34.38 23.22 -15.00
C ARG A 232 -34.62 22.24 -13.86
N ARG A 233 -33.63 22.02 -13.04
CA ARG A 233 -33.73 21.76 -11.58
C ARG A 233 -32.34 21.28 -11.14
N GLY A 234 -31.76 21.73 -10.05
CA GLY A 234 -32.11 22.59 -8.94
C GLY A 234 -30.90 22.61 -8.05
N ILE A 235 -30.56 23.79 -7.62
CA ILE A 235 -29.51 24.12 -6.69
C ILE A 235 -29.95 23.66 -5.29
N TYR A 236 -29.04 22.93 -4.56
CA TYR A 236 -29.12 22.89 -3.11
C TYR A 236 -27.76 23.33 -2.53
N TRP A 237 -27.86 24.48 -1.91
CA TRP A 237 -26.90 25.07 -0.98
C TRP A 237 -27.22 24.59 0.43
N GLY A 238 -26.24 24.42 1.25
CA GLY A 238 -26.28 24.33 2.70
C GLY A 238 -25.11 23.48 3.17
N GLY A 239 -24.27 23.87 4.06
CA GLY A 239 -24.11 25.00 4.94
C GLY A 239 -22.98 24.69 5.87
N MET A 240 -22.17 25.64 6.08
CA MET A 240 -21.31 26.03 7.20
C MET A 240 -21.24 25.11 8.42
N GLY A 241 -19.99 24.88 8.90
CA GLY A 241 -19.68 24.45 10.23
C GLY A 241 -18.19 24.47 10.44
N GLY A 242 -17.66 25.60 10.89
CA GLY A 242 -16.26 25.79 11.25
C GLY A 242 -15.92 25.18 12.60
N GLY A 243 -14.67 24.84 12.79
CA GLY A 243 -14.07 24.45 14.03
C GLY A 243 -12.56 24.61 13.94
N PHE A 244 -12.07 25.79 14.31
CA PHE A 244 -10.65 26.04 14.57
C PHE A 244 -10.27 25.35 15.87
N GLY A 245 -9.28 24.46 15.84
CA GLY A 245 -8.64 23.91 17.02
C GLY A 245 -7.14 23.86 16.76
N GLY A 246 -6.44 24.81 17.36
CA GLY A 246 -5.02 25.03 17.20
C GLY A 246 -4.15 23.99 17.89
N GLY A 247 -3.05 23.75 17.30
CA GLY A 247 -1.68 23.87 17.63
C GLY A 247 -1.13 23.02 18.77
N GLY A 248 -0.08 22.34 18.51
CA GLY A 248 0.83 21.78 19.47
C GLY A 248 1.98 21.14 18.76
N PHE A 249 3.04 21.91 18.51
CA PHE A 249 4.32 21.35 18.15
C PHE A 249 4.84 20.58 19.37
N GLY A 250 4.72 19.26 19.34
CA GLY A 250 5.36 18.36 20.27
C GLY A 250 6.00 17.26 19.47
N GLY A 251 7.32 17.10 19.57
CA GLY A 251 8.04 15.94 19.04
C GLY A 251 7.45 14.68 19.66
N GLY A 252 6.47 14.09 18.96
CA GLY A 252 5.75 12.91 19.39
C GLY A 252 6.35 11.71 18.70
N GLY A 253 6.83 10.75 19.51
CA GLY A 253 7.02 9.39 19.04
C GLY A 253 5.72 8.85 18.44
N PHE A 254 5.83 7.84 17.55
CA PHE A 254 4.71 7.15 16.95
C PHE A 254 3.72 6.66 18.02
N GLY A 255 2.50 7.21 18.01
CA GLY A 255 1.45 6.94 19.02
C GLY A 255 0.55 5.74 18.67
N GLY A 256 0.87 4.99 17.62
CA GLY A 256 0.02 3.92 17.07
C GLY A 256 -0.93 4.42 15.97
N PHE A 257 -1.61 3.46 15.34
CA PHE A 257 -2.64 3.71 14.34
C PHE A 257 -4.03 3.87 14.95
N GLY A 258 -4.96 4.46 14.20
CA GLY A 258 -6.26 4.92 14.68
C GLY A 258 -7.39 3.89 14.71
N GLY A 259 -7.17 2.65 14.26
CA GLY A 259 -8.16 1.56 14.31
C GLY A 259 -9.12 1.51 13.13
N GLY A 260 -8.69 1.88 11.93
CA GLY A 260 -9.45 1.74 10.68
C GLY A 260 -9.69 0.28 10.27
N ALA A 261 -10.63 0.07 9.34
CA ALA A 261 -10.98 -1.23 8.80
C ALA A 261 -10.71 -1.32 7.29
N SER A 262 -10.37 -2.51 6.82
CA SER A 262 -10.25 -2.86 5.41
C SER A 262 -11.14 -4.04 5.10
N GLY A 263 -11.74 -4.07 3.90
CA GLY A 263 -12.53 -5.19 3.39
C GLY A 263 -11.75 -6.13 2.48
N GLY A 264 -10.41 -6.06 2.48
CA GLY A 264 -9.56 -6.81 1.56
C GLY A 264 -9.37 -6.12 0.22
N GLY A 265 -9.72 -4.83 0.11
CA GLY A 265 -9.40 -3.99 -1.04
C GLY A 265 -7.88 -3.85 -1.21
N GLY A 266 -7.43 -3.65 -2.46
CA GLY A 266 -6.02 -3.52 -2.77
C GLY A 266 -5.55 -4.49 -3.85
N ALA A 267 -4.26 -4.65 -3.99
CA ALA A 267 -3.68 -5.57 -4.97
C ALA A 267 -2.43 -6.24 -4.45
N SER A 268 -2.18 -7.45 -4.94
CA SER A 268 -0.96 -8.22 -4.68
C SER A 268 -0.20 -8.53 -5.97
N SER A 269 1.09 -8.80 -5.85
CA SER A 269 1.95 -9.22 -6.95
C SER A 269 3.09 -10.09 -6.45
N SER A 270 3.64 -10.94 -7.33
CA SER A 270 4.87 -11.68 -7.08
C SER A 270 6.02 -11.02 -7.85
N PHE A 271 7.24 -11.15 -7.33
CA PHE A 271 8.44 -10.59 -7.94
C PHE A 271 9.61 -11.58 -7.95
#